data_223bb09c33f3011d35a2f3d3c581bd9c
#
_entry.id   223bb09c33f3011d35a2f3d3c581bd9c
#
_cell.length_a   1.000
_cell.length_b   1.000
_cell.length_c   1.000
_cell.angle_alpha   90.00
_cell.angle_beta   90.00
_cell.angle_gamma   90.00
#
_symmetry.space_group_name_H-M   'P 1'
#
loop_
_entity.id
_entity.type
_entity.pdbx_description
1 polymer ?
#
loop_
_entity_poly.entity_id
_entity_poly.type
_entity_poly.pdbx_seq_one_letter_code
_entity_poly.pdbx_strand_id
1 'polypeptide(L)'
;MALTIISLIKQVPLPSEMRMGEDGLMDRTKAKSIINIDCQFGLEAGLQLKKQYTDARLIVCSMGPKSFETALRTAISMGYDEAYLLSDRKLGGSDTYATSLALSTMLKHLGFTKDSKEPFIILAGRQTSDGDTAHVPSQVAENIGIPQATFVESVKPFGTGKVVAKRIIEGGYQELKLPMPCVISLTPTGIPPRKP
;
A
#
# COMPACT_ATOMS: atom_id res chain seq x y z
N MET A 1 18.12 11.91 -9.40
CA MET A 1 17.88 11.37 -8.04
C MET A 1 17.05 10.14 -8.21
N ALA A 2 17.52 9.00 -7.73
CA ALA A 2 16.79 7.75 -7.79
C ALA A 2 15.57 7.82 -6.84
N LEU A 3 14.36 7.77 -7.39
CA LEU A 3 13.12 7.72 -6.62
C LEU A 3 12.88 6.29 -6.13
N THR A 4 12.49 6.11 -4.87
CA THR A 4 11.97 4.82 -4.40
C THR A 4 10.45 4.89 -4.27
N ILE A 5 9.74 3.94 -4.87
CA ILE A 5 8.30 3.79 -4.78
C ILE A 5 8.01 2.53 -3.99
N ILE A 6 7.34 2.67 -2.86
CA ILE A 6 7.07 1.59 -1.91
C ILE A 6 5.58 1.31 -1.92
N SER A 7 5.17 0.09 -2.20
CA SER A 7 3.76 -0.30 -2.12
C SER A 7 3.50 -1.18 -0.90
N LEU A 8 2.59 -0.73 -0.03
CA LEU A 8 2.08 -1.51 1.08
C LEU A 8 0.88 -2.33 0.61
N ILE A 9 0.98 -3.65 0.73
CA ILE A 9 -0.08 -4.56 0.31
C ILE A 9 -0.53 -5.47 1.45
N LYS A 10 -1.76 -5.96 1.34
CA LYS A 10 -2.29 -6.98 2.23
C LYS A 10 -2.87 -8.14 1.43
N GLN A 11 -2.58 -9.35 1.84
CA GLN A 11 -3.27 -10.54 1.37
C GLN A 11 -4.54 -10.73 2.21
N VAL A 12 -5.66 -10.95 1.53
CA VAL A 12 -6.97 -11.10 2.17
C VAL A 12 -7.67 -12.35 1.61
N PRO A 13 -8.60 -12.96 2.34
CA PRO A 13 -9.45 -14.00 1.79
C PRO A 13 -10.30 -13.46 0.63
N LEU A 14 -10.56 -14.27 -0.38
CA LEU A 14 -11.46 -13.91 -1.47
C LEU A 14 -12.88 -13.70 -0.92
N PRO A 15 -13.49 -12.51 -1.05
CA PRO A 15 -14.77 -12.20 -0.41
C PRO A 15 -15.89 -13.17 -0.75
N SER A 16 -15.96 -13.65 -1.99
CA SER A 16 -16.97 -14.61 -2.46
C SER A 16 -16.84 -16.01 -1.86
N GLU A 17 -15.70 -16.34 -1.26
CA GLU A 17 -15.43 -17.65 -0.65
C GLU A 17 -15.45 -17.59 0.89
N MET A 18 -15.61 -16.39 1.45
CA MET A 18 -15.72 -16.22 2.91
C MET A 18 -17.03 -16.82 3.43
N ARG A 19 -16.93 -17.65 4.46
CA ARG A 19 -18.09 -18.27 5.12
C ARG A 19 -18.05 -17.93 6.61
N MET A 20 -19.22 -17.81 7.21
CA MET A 20 -19.34 -17.72 8.65
C MET A 20 -19.18 -19.13 9.22
N GLY A 21 -18.33 -19.28 10.21
CA GLY A 21 -18.21 -20.46 11.02
C GLY A 21 -19.43 -20.67 11.93
N GLU A 22 -19.58 -21.86 12.50
CA GLU A 22 -20.67 -22.16 13.46
C GLU A 22 -20.59 -21.30 14.74
N ASP A 23 -19.40 -20.78 15.04
CA ASP A 23 -19.10 -19.84 16.13
C ASP A 23 -19.45 -18.38 15.81
N GLY A 24 -20.01 -18.09 14.63
CA GLY A 24 -20.33 -16.75 14.16
C GLY A 24 -19.11 -15.93 13.73
N LEU A 25 -17.92 -16.54 13.72
CA LEU A 25 -16.69 -15.91 13.23
C LEU A 25 -16.44 -16.26 11.75
N MET A 26 -15.71 -15.39 11.09
CA MET A 26 -15.35 -15.60 9.67
C MET A 26 -14.30 -16.70 9.54
N ASP A 27 -14.65 -17.81 8.90
CA ASP A 27 -13.71 -18.89 8.57
C ASP A 27 -12.82 -18.46 7.38
N ARG A 28 -11.58 -18.12 7.71
CA ARG A 28 -10.56 -17.69 6.73
C ARG A 28 -9.71 -18.85 6.22
N THR A 29 -9.86 -20.06 6.78
CA THR A 29 -8.94 -21.18 6.51
C THR A 29 -9.18 -21.85 5.19
N LYS A 30 -10.40 -21.79 4.67
CA LYS A 30 -10.82 -22.46 3.43
C LYS A 30 -10.92 -21.52 2.22
N ALA A 31 -10.89 -20.20 2.44
CA ALA A 31 -10.99 -19.24 1.35
C ALA A 31 -9.65 -19.07 0.62
N LYS A 32 -9.71 -19.03 -0.71
CA LYS A 32 -8.56 -18.62 -1.52
C LYS A 32 -8.11 -17.22 -1.14
N SER A 33 -6.82 -17.03 -0.99
CA SER A 33 -6.26 -15.72 -0.66
C SER A 33 -5.85 -14.96 -1.92
N ILE A 34 -6.13 -13.66 -1.92
CA ILE A 34 -5.78 -12.73 -3.00
C ILE A 34 -5.08 -11.49 -2.43
N ILE A 35 -4.37 -10.75 -3.29
CA ILE A 35 -3.98 -9.36 -2.95
C ILE A 35 -5.28 -8.54 -2.87
N ASN A 36 -5.46 -7.81 -1.77
CA ASN A 36 -6.63 -6.93 -1.61
C ASN A 36 -6.81 -6.01 -2.82
N ILE A 37 -8.05 -5.85 -3.27
CA ILE A 37 -8.36 -5.16 -4.53
C ILE A 37 -7.77 -3.74 -4.54
N ASP A 38 -8.02 -2.93 -3.51
CA ASP A 38 -7.50 -1.56 -3.46
C ASP A 38 -5.94 -1.55 -3.47
N CYS A 39 -5.28 -2.57 -2.90
CA CYS A 39 -3.83 -2.70 -2.96
C CYS A 39 -3.31 -2.97 -4.38
N GLN A 40 -4.08 -3.68 -5.21
CA GLN A 40 -3.72 -3.89 -6.61
C GLN A 40 -3.67 -2.57 -7.39
N PHE A 41 -4.56 -1.61 -7.09
CA PHE A 41 -4.50 -0.26 -7.65
C PHE A 41 -3.25 0.50 -7.17
N GLY A 42 -2.85 0.32 -5.91
CA GLY A 42 -1.57 0.85 -5.39
C GLY A 42 -0.37 0.28 -6.14
N LEU A 43 -0.34 -1.03 -6.40
CA LEU A 43 0.71 -1.67 -7.20
C LEU A 43 0.76 -1.12 -8.64
N GLU A 44 -0.39 -1.01 -9.30
CA GLU A 44 -0.45 -0.47 -10.67
C GLU A 44 0.00 0.99 -10.72
N ALA A 45 -0.42 1.82 -9.76
CA ALA A 45 0.04 3.21 -9.68
C ALA A 45 1.57 3.31 -9.55
N GLY A 46 2.19 2.42 -8.78
CA GLY A 46 3.66 2.32 -8.69
C GLY A 46 4.30 2.00 -10.03
N LEU A 47 3.77 1.03 -10.76
CA LEU A 47 4.24 0.66 -12.10
C LEU A 47 4.05 1.79 -13.13
N GLN A 48 2.95 2.55 -13.03
CA GLN A 48 2.73 3.71 -13.90
C GLN A 48 3.70 4.86 -13.58
N LEU A 49 3.99 5.10 -12.30
CA LEU A 49 5.01 6.08 -11.91
C LEU A 49 6.41 5.67 -12.38
N LYS A 50 6.78 4.39 -12.28
CA LYS A 50 8.07 3.88 -12.80
C LYS A 50 8.25 4.16 -14.29
N LYS A 51 7.20 4.14 -15.10
CA LYS A 51 7.29 4.50 -16.52
C LYS A 51 7.69 5.96 -16.74
N GLN A 52 7.40 6.83 -15.79
CA GLN A 52 7.70 8.26 -15.85
C GLN A 52 9.01 8.60 -15.13
N TYR A 53 9.40 7.79 -14.15
CA TYR A 53 10.67 7.85 -13.44
C TYR A 53 11.45 6.56 -13.72
N THR A 54 12.11 6.50 -14.89
CA THR A 54 12.71 5.26 -15.40
C THR A 54 13.73 4.62 -14.47
N ASP A 55 14.43 5.44 -13.67
CA ASP A 55 15.42 5.00 -12.69
C ASP A 55 14.81 4.71 -11.31
N ALA A 56 13.46 4.75 -11.19
CA ALA A 56 12.81 4.48 -9.93
C ALA A 56 12.92 3.01 -9.52
N ARG A 57 13.19 2.79 -8.24
CA ARG A 57 13.17 1.46 -7.60
C ARG A 57 11.78 1.18 -7.03
N LEU A 58 11.22 0.02 -7.33
CA LEU A 58 9.94 -0.44 -6.81
C LEU A 58 10.13 -1.44 -5.68
N ILE A 59 9.58 -1.14 -4.51
CA ILE A 59 9.59 -2.02 -3.34
C ILE A 59 8.16 -2.36 -2.97
N VAL A 60 7.89 -3.62 -2.66
CA VAL A 60 6.61 -4.05 -2.10
C VAL A 60 6.81 -4.55 -0.66
N CYS A 61 5.95 -4.11 0.25
CA CYS A 61 5.99 -4.46 1.65
C CYS A 61 4.64 -5.02 2.11
N SER A 62 4.68 -6.03 2.98
CA SER A 62 3.49 -6.57 3.63
C SER A 62 3.78 -6.96 5.08
N MET A 63 2.76 -6.94 5.93
CA MET A 63 2.80 -7.50 7.28
C MET A 63 1.80 -8.65 7.37
N GLY A 64 2.26 -9.82 7.84
CA GLY A 64 1.39 -10.97 7.99
C GLY A 64 2.14 -12.29 8.15
N PRO A 65 1.42 -13.43 8.14
CA PRO A 65 2.02 -14.74 8.22
C PRO A 65 2.88 -15.05 6.98
N LYS A 66 3.75 -16.06 7.07
CA LYS A 66 4.63 -16.47 5.97
C LYS A 66 3.89 -16.75 4.66
N SER A 67 2.62 -17.17 4.72
CA SER A 67 1.78 -17.39 3.53
C SER A 67 1.59 -16.13 2.67
N PHE A 68 1.80 -14.93 3.22
CA PHE A 68 1.72 -13.67 2.47
C PHE A 68 2.86 -13.48 1.47
N GLU A 69 3.90 -14.33 1.54
CA GLU A 69 4.95 -14.39 0.53
C GLU A 69 4.39 -14.60 -0.88
N THR A 70 3.29 -15.31 -1.04
CA THR A 70 2.62 -15.50 -2.34
C THR A 70 2.20 -14.17 -2.97
N ALA A 71 1.62 -13.26 -2.19
CA ALA A 71 1.23 -11.93 -2.67
C ALA A 71 2.44 -11.08 -3.07
N LEU A 72 3.53 -11.18 -2.29
CA LEU A 72 4.78 -10.47 -2.60
C LEU A 72 5.43 -11.00 -3.89
N ARG A 73 5.46 -12.32 -4.09
CA ARG A 73 5.95 -12.95 -5.33
C ARG A 73 5.11 -12.52 -6.54
N THR A 74 3.81 -12.38 -6.37
CA THR A 74 2.92 -11.82 -7.41
C THR A 74 3.32 -10.40 -7.77
N ALA A 75 3.60 -9.53 -6.79
CA ALA A 75 4.06 -8.16 -7.07
C ALA A 75 5.43 -8.14 -7.79
N ILE A 76 6.35 -9.03 -7.42
CA ILE A 76 7.63 -9.19 -8.14
C ILE A 76 7.38 -9.59 -9.60
N SER A 77 6.47 -10.54 -9.87
CA SER A 77 6.14 -10.94 -11.25
C SER A 77 5.49 -9.82 -12.08
N MET A 78 4.87 -8.84 -11.42
CA MET A 78 4.33 -7.64 -12.06
C MET A 78 5.42 -6.60 -12.42
N GLY A 79 6.64 -6.74 -11.89
CA GLY A 79 7.77 -5.85 -12.19
C GLY A 79 8.28 -5.02 -10.99
N TYR A 80 7.97 -5.43 -9.77
CA TYR A 80 8.60 -4.89 -8.55
C TYR A 80 10.01 -5.44 -8.40
N ASP A 81 10.93 -4.62 -7.91
CA ASP A 81 12.36 -4.96 -7.83
C ASP A 81 12.68 -5.71 -6.52
N GLU A 82 12.01 -5.36 -5.41
CA GLU A 82 12.27 -5.92 -4.08
C GLU A 82 10.97 -6.15 -3.31
N ALA A 83 11.00 -7.13 -2.40
CA ALA A 83 9.85 -7.48 -1.55
C ALA A 83 10.29 -7.73 -0.10
N TYR A 84 9.53 -7.19 0.86
CA TYR A 84 9.77 -7.35 2.28
C TYR A 84 8.51 -7.83 3.00
N LEU A 85 8.66 -8.90 3.77
CA LEU A 85 7.60 -9.44 4.63
C LEU A 85 7.95 -9.25 6.10
N LEU A 86 7.15 -8.48 6.81
CA LEU A 86 7.21 -8.41 8.26
C LEU A 86 6.33 -9.53 8.85
N SER A 87 6.96 -10.55 9.41
CA SER A 87 6.26 -11.73 9.90
C SER A 87 6.75 -12.14 11.28
N ASP A 88 5.86 -12.05 12.26
CA ASP A 88 6.02 -12.59 13.61
C ASP A 88 4.65 -13.01 14.14
N ARG A 89 4.60 -14.10 14.92
CA ARG A 89 3.37 -14.58 15.56
C ARG A 89 2.77 -13.56 16.53
N LYS A 90 3.61 -12.73 17.16
CA LYS A 90 3.19 -11.65 18.08
C LYS A 90 2.42 -10.54 17.37
N LEU A 91 2.54 -10.42 16.06
CA LEU A 91 1.80 -9.44 15.25
C LEU A 91 0.41 -9.94 14.84
N GLY A 92 0.08 -11.20 15.14
CA GLY A 92 -1.26 -11.75 14.89
C GLY A 92 -2.32 -11.05 15.74
N GLY A 93 -3.44 -10.65 15.11
CA GLY A 93 -4.52 -9.92 15.78
C GLY A 93 -4.25 -8.44 16.04
N SER A 94 -3.18 -7.87 15.46
CA SER A 94 -2.89 -6.43 15.55
C SER A 94 -4.05 -5.59 15.00
N ASP A 95 -4.42 -4.56 15.74
CA ASP A 95 -5.31 -3.50 15.29
C ASP A 95 -4.59 -2.58 14.26
N THR A 96 -5.26 -1.53 13.81
CA THR A 96 -4.68 -0.60 12.83
C THR A 96 -3.51 0.18 13.40
N TYR A 97 -3.54 0.52 14.69
CA TYR A 97 -2.46 1.25 15.35
C TYR A 97 -1.19 0.40 15.43
N ALA A 98 -1.28 -0.81 15.98
CA ALA A 98 -0.15 -1.73 16.06
C ALA A 98 0.39 -2.10 14.67
N THR A 99 -0.50 -2.30 13.69
CA THR A 99 -0.12 -2.57 12.29
C THR A 99 0.66 -1.41 11.69
N SER A 100 0.17 -0.19 11.82
CA SER A 100 0.83 0.99 11.25
C SER A 100 2.17 1.29 11.94
N LEU A 101 2.26 1.08 13.25
CA LEU A 101 3.51 1.24 14.00
C LEU A 101 4.55 0.21 13.55
N ALA A 102 4.16 -1.06 13.40
CA ALA A 102 5.05 -2.13 12.94
C ALA A 102 5.55 -1.87 11.51
N LEU A 103 4.66 -1.49 10.58
CA LEU A 103 5.02 -1.13 9.20
C LEU A 103 5.94 0.09 9.15
N SER A 104 5.64 1.14 9.89
CA SER A 104 6.49 2.34 9.94
C SER A 104 7.87 2.04 10.52
N THR A 105 7.95 1.17 11.53
CA THR A 105 9.22 0.72 12.12
C THR A 105 10.04 -0.06 11.10
N MET A 106 9.42 -0.97 10.36
CA MET A 106 10.07 -1.67 9.26
C MET A 106 10.60 -0.70 8.20
N LEU A 107 9.78 0.26 7.77
CA LEU A 107 10.17 1.26 6.77
C LEU A 107 11.36 2.12 7.27
N LYS A 108 11.33 2.56 8.53
CA LYS A 108 12.45 3.29 9.14
C LYS A 108 13.72 2.43 9.21
N HIS A 109 13.60 1.13 9.51
CA HIS A 109 14.73 0.20 9.50
C HIS A 109 15.32 0.03 8.10
N LEU A 110 14.50 0.06 7.06
CA LEU A 110 14.93 0.06 5.66
C LEU A 110 15.51 1.42 5.18
N GLY A 111 15.56 2.42 6.05
CA GLY A 111 16.13 3.75 5.76
C GLY A 111 15.12 4.79 5.28
N PHE A 112 13.82 4.49 5.27
CA PHE A 112 12.77 5.41 4.82
C PHE A 112 12.22 6.23 6.00
N THR A 113 12.75 7.43 6.17
CA THR A 113 12.38 8.38 7.21
C THR A 113 12.04 9.75 6.60
N LYS A 114 11.45 10.65 7.40
CA LYS A 114 11.17 12.03 6.93
C LYS A 114 12.44 12.78 6.50
N ASP A 115 13.59 12.40 7.05
CA ASP A 115 14.89 13.06 6.80
C ASP A 115 15.72 12.31 5.74
N SER A 116 15.12 11.37 5.00
CA SER A 116 15.79 10.63 3.94
C SER A 116 16.26 11.57 2.84
N LYS A 117 17.53 11.43 2.43
CA LYS A 117 18.12 12.25 1.36
C LYS A 117 17.54 11.93 -0.02
N GLU A 118 17.20 10.68 -0.24
CA GLU A 118 16.56 10.23 -1.49
C GLU A 118 15.05 10.33 -1.37
N PRO A 119 14.36 10.87 -2.40
CA PRO A 119 12.92 10.96 -2.39
C PRO A 119 12.28 9.57 -2.44
N PHE A 120 11.18 9.40 -1.72
CA PHE A 120 10.37 8.20 -1.82
C PHE A 120 8.87 8.51 -1.76
N ILE A 121 8.06 7.58 -2.26
CA ILE A 121 6.60 7.63 -2.19
C ILE A 121 6.12 6.29 -1.62
N ILE A 122 5.22 6.34 -0.64
CA ILE A 122 4.53 5.15 -0.15
C ILE A 122 3.13 5.13 -0.78
N LEU A 123 2.83 4.04 -1.49
CA LEU A 123 1.52 3.77 -2.06
C LEU A 123 0.83 2.66 -1.27
N ALA A 124 -0.45 2.78 -1.04
CA ALA A 124 -1.25 1.75 -0.38
C ALA A 124 -2.63 1.69 -1.00
N GLY A 125 -3.36 0.59 -0.81
CA GLY A 125 -4.80 0.59 -1.03
C GLY A 125 -5.50 1.45 0.01
N ARG A 126 -6.63 2.05 -0.35
CA ARG A 126 -7.45 2.83 0.57
C ARG A 126 -7.82 2.04 1.82
N GLN A 127 -8.33 0.84 1.63
CA GLN A 127 -8.80 -0.06 2.70
C GLN A 127 -8.69 -1.53 2.29
N THR A 128 -9.02 -2.45 3.19
CA THR A 128 -9.01 -3.89 2.92
C THR A 128 -10.39 -4.48 3.17
N SER A 129 -10.78 -5.46 2.33
CA SER A 129 -12.11 -6.08 2.38
C SER A 129 -12.42 -6.86 3.64
N ASP A 130 -11.41 -7.18 4.45
CA ASP A 130 -11.55 -7.92 5.71
C ASP A 130 -11.63 -7.04 6.96
N GLY A 131 -11.05 -5.84 6.93
CA GLY A 131 -11.00 -4.94 8.07
C GLY A 131 -11.74 -3.61 7.86
N ASP A 132 -11.81 -3.15 6.64
CA ASP A 132 -12.59 -2.00 6.13
C ASP A 132 -12.40 -0.66 6.88
N THR A 133 -11.25 -0.48 7.53
CA THR A 133 -11.00 0.68 8.42
C THR A 133 -10.46 1.91 7.69
N ALA A 134 -9.74 1.75 6.59
CA ALA A 134 -9.02 2.79 5.84
C ALA A 134 -7.96 3.58 6.66
N HIS A 135 -7.59 3.14 7.85
CA HIS A 135 -6.73 3.89 8.78
C HIS A 135 -5.23 3.71 8.54
N VAL A 136 -4.80 2.49 8.16
CA VAL A 136 -3.36 2.12 8.16
C VAL A 136 -2.48 3.06 7.34
N PRO A 137 -2.83 3.47 6.09
CA PRO A 137 -1.98 4.36 5.31
C PRO A 137 -1.76 5.71 5.99
N SER A 138 -2.82 6.30 6.55
CA SER A 138 -2.76 7.60 7.24
C SER A 138 -1.94 7.51 8.53
N GLN A 139 -2.12 6.44 9.30
CA GLN A 139 -1.33 6.21 10.53
C GLN A 139 0.15 5.96 10.22
N VAL A 140 0.48 5.29 9.09
CA VAL A 140 1.88 5.14 8.63
C VAL A 140 2.49 6.50 8.31
N ALA A 141 1.75 7.38 7.63
CA ALA A 141 2.21 8.74 7.32
C ALA A 141 2.51 9.52 8.60
N GLU A 142 1.61 9.48 9.57
CA GLU A 142 1.76 10.14 10.87
C GLU A 142 2.95 9.59 11.66
N ASN A 143 3.08 8.27 11.74
CA ASN A 143 4.19 7.61 12.44
C ASN A 143 5.58 7.92 11.84
N ILE A 144 5.66 8.20 10.54
CA ILE A 144 6.90 8.61 9.87
C ILE A 144 7.08 10.14 9.94
N GLY A 145 5.98 10.90 10.05
CA GLY A 145 5.96 12.36 10.07
C GLY A 145 6.05 12.96 8.66
N ILE A 146 5.34 12.39 7.68
CA ILE A 146 5.34 12.82 6.27
C ILE A 146 3.94 13.13 5.76
N PRO A 147 3.79 14.02 4.74
CA PRO A 147 2.50 14.36 4.13
C PRO A 147 1.76 13.15 3.57
N GLN A 148 0.43 13.27 3.48
CA GLN A 148 -0.41 12.22 2.95
C GLN A 148 -1.56 12.74 2.07
N ALA A 149 -2.03 11.89 1.16
CA ALA A 149 -3.30 12.03 0.47
C ALA A 149 -4.07 10.72 0.47
N THR A 150 -5.36 10.80 0.79
CA THR A 150 -6.26 9.64 0.85
C THR A 150 -7.32 9.71 -0.23
N PHE A 151 -7.95 8.56 -0.57
CA PHE A 151 -8.99 8.47 -1.59
C PHE A 151 -8.52 8.94 -2.97
N VAL A 152 -7.25 8.67 -3.30
CA VAL A 152 -6.63 9.13 -4.54
C VAL A 152 -7.00 8.22 -5.69
N GLU A 153 -7.46 8.81 -6.78
CA GLU A 153 -7.78 8.14 -8.04
C GLU A 153 -6.56 8.04 -8.97
N SER A 154 -5.74 9.08 -8.99
CA SER A 154 -4.53 9.12 -9.83
C SER A 154 -3.42 9.96 -9.21
N VAL A 155 -2.18 9.56 -9.49
CA VAL A 155 -0.97 10.27 -9.07
C VAL A 155 -0.06 10.46 -10.28
N LYS A 156 0.52 11.67 -10.41
CA LYS A 156 1.41 12.05 -11.52
C LYS A 156 2.61 12.84 -11.00
N PRO A 157 3.76 12.79 -11.67
CA PRO A 157 4.87 13.68 -11.39
C PRO A 157 4.49 15.16 -11.49
N PHE A 158 5.08 15.99 -10.63
CA PHE A 158 4.92 17.44 -10.69
C PHE A 158 6.23 18.16 -10.35
N GLY A 159 6.99 18.52 -11.38
CA GLY A 159 8.29 19.15 -11.18
C GLY A 159 9.27 18.27 -10.40
N THR A 160 10.25 18.90 -9.76
CA THR A 160 11.26 18.19 -8.97
C THR A 160 10.77 17.94 -7.54
N GLY A 161 10.82 16.69 -7.10
CA GLY A 161 10.53 16.32 -5.70
C GLY A 161 9.06 16.44 -5.28
N LYS A 162 8.11 16.49 -6.22
CA LYS A 162 6.67 16.62 -5.94
C LYS A 162 5.85 15.71 -6.83
N VAL A 163 4.62 15.41 -6.38
CA VAL A 163 3.58 14.75 -7.16
C VAL A 163 2.27 15.52 -7.05
N VAL A 164 1.40 15.37 -8.05
CA VAL A 164 -0.01 15.75 -7.98
C VAL A 164 -0.84 14.50 -7.77
N ALA A 165 -1.63 14.50 -6.73
CA ALA A 165 -2.63 13.48 -6.42
C ALA A 165 -4.04 14.05 -6.66
N LYS A 166 -4.81 13.43 -7.55
CA LYS A 166 -6.23 13.73 -7.73
C LYS A 166 -7.02 12.80 -6.82
N ARG A 167 -7.74 13.35 -5.86
CA ARG A 167 -8.58 12.60 -4.94
C ARG A 167 -10.06 12.88 -5.12
N ILE A 168 -10.88 11.90 -4.82
CA ILE A 168 -12.33 12.01 -4.83
C ILE A 168 -12.79 12.64 -3.51
N ILE A 169 -13.69 13.61 -3.61
CA ILE A 169 -14.39 14.23 -2.49
C ILE A 169 -15.88 14.24 -2.79
N GLU A 170 -16.72 14.56 -1.80
CA GLU A 170 -18.15 14.76 -2.02
C GLU A 170 -18.39 15.88 -3.02
N GLY A 171 -19.18 15.59 -4.06
CA GLY A 171 -19.51 16.56 -5.11
C GLY A 171 -18.43 16.82 -6.16
N GLY A 172 -17.27 16.11 -6.13
CA GLY A 172 -16.25 16.33 -7.14
C GLY A 172 -14.89 15.71 -6.84
N TYR A 173 -13.84 16.45 -7.15
CA TYR A 173 -12.46 16.03 -6.91
C TYR A 173 -11.60 17.18 -6.42
N GLN A 174 -10.47 16.85 -5.83
CA GLN A 174 -9.46 17.80 -5.40
C GLN A 174 -8.08 17.36 -5.90
N GLU A 175 -7.30 18.31 -6.43
CA GLU A 175 -5.90 18.09 -6.77
C GLU A 175 -5.00 18.62 -5.68
N LEU A 176 -4.15 17.73 -5.16
CA LEU A 176 -3.18 18.04 -4.11
C LEU A 176 -1.77 17.96 -4.66
N LYS A 177 -0.98 19.01 -4.45
CA LYS A 177 0.46 18.99 -4.71
C LYS A 177 1.18 18.56 -3.44
N LEU A 178 1.80 17.40 -3.47
CA LEU A 178 2.50 16.81 -2.33
C LEU A 178 4.00 16.83 -2.56
N PRO A 179 4.79 17.31 -1.58
CA PRO A 179 6.23 17.09 -1.60
C PRO A 179 6.53 15.60 -1.31
N MET A 180 7.62 15.08 -1.84
CA MET A 180 8.19 13.79 -1.43
C MET A 180 9.17 13.99 -0.26
N PRO A 181 9.21 13.10 0.74
CA PRO A 181 8.43 11.86 0.82
C PRO A 181 6.95 12.09 1.19
N CYS A 182 6.06 11.19 0.72
CA CYS A 182 4.64 11.23 1.06
C CYS A 182 3.99 9.84 1.02
N VAL A 183 2.81 9.72 1.65
CA VAL A 183 1.96 8.53 1.59
C VAL A 183 0.71 8.84 0.76
N ILE A 184 0.34 7.93 -0.13
CA ILE A 184 -0.86 8.06 -0.98
C ILE A 184 -1.66 6.77 -0.91
N SER A 185 -2.93 6.85 -0.52
CA SER A 185 -3.83 5.71 -0.57
C SER A 185 -4.77 5.78 -1.78
N LEU A 186 -4.74 4.71 -2.59
CA LEU A 186 -5.43 4.61 -3.88
C LEU A 186 -6.81 3.99 -3.73
N THR A 187 -7.80 4.54 -4.45
CA THR A 187 -9.15 3.98 -4.59
C THR A 187 -9.24 3.07 -5.80
N PRO A 188 -10.20 2.13 -5.86
CA PRO A 188 -10.39 1.24 -7.00
C PRO A 188 -11.13 1.92 -8.17
N THR A 189 -10.93 3.22 -8.38
CA THR A 189 -11.52 4.02 -9.46
C THR A 189 -10.49 4.51 -10.47
N GLY A 190 -9.21 4.30 -10.19
CA GLY A 190 -8.10 4.70 -11.06
C GLY A 190 -7.85 3.75 -12.23
N ILE A 191 -6.60 3.71 -12.70
CA ILE A 191 -6.19 2.81 -13.78
C ILE A 191 -6.32 1.35 -13.33
N PRO A 192 -7.09 0.51 -14.06
CA PRO A 192 -7.25 -0.90 -13.69
C PRO A 192 -5.89 -1.62 -13.58
N PRO A 193 -5.71 -2.45 -12.54
CA PRO A 193 -4.48 -3.20 -12.37
C PRO A 193 -4.28 -4.19 -13.52
N ARG A 194 -3.04 -4.32 -14.00
CA ARG A 194 -2.66 -5.39 -14.91
C ARG A 194 -2.76 -6.75 -14.24
N LYS A 195 -2.92 -7.78 -15.04
CA LYS A 195 -2.77 -9.15 -14.56
C LYS A 195 -1.29 -9.43 -14.28
N PRO A 196 -0.97 -10.20 -13.21
CA PRO A 196 0.39 -10.65 -12.94
C PRO A 196 0.93 -11.58 -14.01
#